data_1ab2f7de918344c465a0a3c37d35180f
#
_entry.id   1ab2f7de918344c465a0a3c37d35180f
#
_cell.length_a   1.000
_cell.length_b   1.000
_cell.length_c   1.000
_cell.angle_alpha   90.00
_cell.angle_beta   90.00
_cell.angle_gamma   90.00
#
_symmetry.space_group_name_H-M   'P 1'
#
loop_
_entity.id
_entity.type
_entity.pdbx_description
1 polymer ?
#
loop_
_entity_poly.entity_id
_entity_poly.type
_entity_poly.pdbx_seq_one_letter_code
_entity_poly.pdbx_strand_id
1 'polypeptide(L)'
;MVWGQGELFPSANKMDVTVIKMLLRKYPKMVEIVNGLQEREELTSYEEAILKKWVPTIRNIELAIESILDPEIKQIMKYRFINRNPRKAAVIKWSSFTGRSLDRKIQEGTESVAGTLKLLGISTESIAETLKLLGTI
;
A
#
# COMPACT_ATOMS: atom_id res chain seq x y z
N MET A 1 -19.00 25.54 -10.93
CA MET A 1 -18.67 24.14 -10.92
C MET A 1 -17.40 23.89 -10.11
N VAL A 2 -17.38 22.86 -9.39
CA VAL A 2 -16.35 22.63 -8.37
C VAL A 2 -15.27 21.63 -8.77
N TRP A 3 -15.09 21.41 -10.08
CA TRP A 3 -14.04 20.49 -10.54
C TRP A 3 -12.66 20.82 -9.99
N GLY A 4 -12.37 22.09 -9.84
CA GLY A 4 -11.09 22.53 -9.27
C GLY A 4 -10.88 22.17 -7.81
N GLN A 5 -11.90 21.66 -7.15
CA GLN A 5 -11.80 21.24 -5.75
C GLN A 5 -11.46 19.77 -5.57
N GLY A 6 -11.17 19.09 -6.67
CA GLY A 6 -10.63 17.74 -6.63
C GLY A 6 -11.63 16.62 -6.47
N GLU A 7 -12.92 16.88 -6.61
CA GLU A 7 -13.95 15.85 -6.46
C GLU A 7 -13.84 14.78 -7.54
N LEU A 8 -13.41 15.14 -8.76
CA LEU A 8 -13.22 14.17 -9.83
C LEU A 8 -11.99 13.31 -9.61
N PHE A 9 -10.91 13.92 -9.13
CA PHE A 9 -9.65 13.24 -8.83
C PHE A 9 -9.24 13.59 -7.40
N PRO A 10 -9.85 12.93 -6.41
CA PRO A 10 -9.57 13.27 -5.02
C PRO A 10 -8.10 13.07 -4.67
N SER A 11 -7.50 14.05 -4.01
CA SER A 11 -6.14 13.96 -3.54
C SER A 11 -6.10 13.46 -2.09
N ALA A 12 -5.00 12.80 -1.73
CA ALA A 12 -4.80 12.31 -0.38
C ALA A 12 -4.48 13.46 0.56
N ASN A 13 -5.03 13.44 1.77
CA ASN A 13 -4.63 14.34 2.84
C ASN A 13 -3.55 13.69 3.70
N LYS A 14 -3.03 14.42 4.70
CA LYS A 14 -1.97 13.92 5.57
C LYS A 14 -2.35 12.64 6.32
N MET A 15 -3.60 12.54 6.76
CA MET A 15 -4.06 11.37 7.49
C MET A 15 -4.11 10.15 6.57
N ASP A 16 -4.61 10.32 5.35
CA ASP A 16 -4.63 9.24 4.35
C ASP A 16 -3.23 8.72 4.09
N VAL A 17 -2.27 9.63 3.88
CA VAL A 17 -0.88 9.25 3.60
C VAL A 17 -0.26 8.50 4.78
N THR A 18 -0.51 8.95 6.01
CA THR A 18 0.01 8.28 7.21
C THR A 18 -0.52 6.85 7.32
N VAL A 19 -1.81 6.67 7.12
CA VAL A 19 -2.46 5.36 7.18
C VAL A 19 -1.93 4.43 6.09
N ILE A 20 -1.78 4.95 4.86
CA ILE A 20 -1.23 4.17 3.75
C ILE A 20 0.22 3.78 3.99
N LYS A 21 1.02 4.68 4.57
CA LYS A 21 2.39 4.37 4.94
C LYS A 21 2.46 3.18 5.89
N MET A 22 1.57 3.14 6.87
CA MET A 22 1.45 2.01 7.80
C MET A 22 1.01 0.74 7.07
N LEU A 23 0.06 0.86 6.15
CA LEU A 23 -0.43 -0.28 5.36
C LEU A 23 0.68 -0.87 4.50
N LEU A 24 1.47 -0.03 3.82
CA LEU A 24 2.58 -0.49 3.01
C LEU A 24 3.62 -1.25 3.85
N ARG A 25 3.87 -0.81 5.08
CA ARG A 25 4.77 -1.52 5.99
C ARG A 25 4.24 -2.91 6.38
N LYS A 26 2.93 -3.05 6.47
CA LYS A 26 2.27 -4.31 6.85
C LYS A 26 1.95 -5.20 5.66
N TYR A 27 2.10 -4.69 4.44
CA TYR A 27 1.81 -5.43 3.23
C TYR A 27 2.50 -6.81 3.17
N PRO A 28 3.81 -6.94 3.47
CA PRO A 28 4.44 -8.25 3.42
C PRO A 28 3.79 -9.27 4.35
N LYS A 29 3.42 -8.83 5.55
CA LYS A 29 2.76 -9.71 6.53
C LYS A 29 1.38 -10.13 6.05
N MET A 30 0.61 -9.21 5.45
CA MET A 30 -0.69 -9.52 4.86
C MET A 30 -0.56 -10.61 3.79
N VAL A 31 0.41 -10.46 2.90
CA VAL A 31 0.64 -11.41 1.81
C VAL A 31 1.00 -12.79 2.37
N GLU A 32 1.86 -12.85 3.38
CA GLU A 32 2.23 -14.11 4.03
C GLU A 32 1.03 -14.81 4.65
N ILE A 33 0.20 -14.07 5.36
CA ILE A 33 -1.00 -14.61 6.01
C ILE A 33 -1.99 -15.13 4.96
N VAL A 34 -2.26 -14.34 3.93
CA VAL A 34 -3.17 -14.73 2.84
C VAL A 34 -2.67 -15.99 2.15
N ASN A 35 -1.39 -16.05 1.80
CA ASN A 35 -0.82 -17.22 1.15
C ASN A 35 -0.92 -18.45 2.04
N GLY A 36 -0.64 -18.30 3.33
CA GLY A 36 -0.75 -19.40 4.28
C GLY A 36 -2.18 -19.93 4.43
N LEU A 37 -3.15 -19.02 4.47
CA LEU A 37 -4.56 -19.40 4.57
C LEU A 37 -5.05 -20.08 3.28
N GLN A 38 -4.61 -19.61 2.12
CA GLN A 38 -5.01 -20.18 0.84
C GLN A 38 -4.48 -21.60 0.62
N GLU A 39 -3.44 -22.00 1.32
CA GLU A 39 -2.89 -23.35 1.26
C GLU A 39 -3.64 -24.34 2.13
N ARG A 40 -4.49 -23.89 3.05
CA ARG A 40 -5.25 -24.76 3.92
C ARG A 40 -6.45 -25.37 3.21
N GLU A 41 -6.72 -26.64 3.48
CA GLU A 41 -7.88 -27.32 2.92
C GLU A 41 -9.18 -26.85 3.57
N GLU A 42 -9.15 -26.60 4.88
CA GLU A 42 -10.30 -26.13 5.64
C GLU A 42 -9.99 -24.82 6.35
N LEU A 43 -10.95 -23.92 6.34
CA LEU A 43 -10.84 -22.62 6.99
C LEU A 43 -11.98 -22.42 7.97
N THR A 44 -11.68 -21.78 9.08
CA THR A 44 -12.71 -21.30 10.00
C THR A 44 -13.47 -20.13 9.34
N SER A 45 -14.66 -19.83 9.85
CA SER A 45 -15.42 -18.65 9.38
C SER A 45 -14.64 -17.37 9.52
N TYR A 46 -13.86 -17.24 10.59
CA TYR A 46 -13.00 -16.07 10.84
C TYR A 46 -11.90 -15.97 9.78
N GLU A 47 -11.26 -17.08 9.46
CA GLU A 47 -10.20 -17.13 8.44
C GLU A 47 -10.73 -16.82 7.04
N GLU A 48 -11.91 -17.32 6.71
CA GLU A 48 -12.59 -16.99 5.45
C GLU A 48 -12.89 -15.49 5.36
N ALA A 49 -13.32 -14.89 6.46
CA ALA A 49 -13.60 -13.44 6.50
C ALA A 49 -12.32 -12.63 6.27
N ILE A 50 -11.19 -13.07 6.83
CA ILE A 50 -9.89 -12.43 6.60
C ILE A 50 -9.53 -12.48 5.12
N LEU A 51 -9.61 -13.64 4.48
CA LEU A 51 -9.31 -13.78 3.06
C LEU A 51 -10.20 -12.90 2.21
N LYS A 52 -11.50 -12.87 2.49
CA LYS A 52 -12.47 -12.08 1.75
C LYS A 52 -12.15 -10.59 1.81
N LYS A 53 -11.60 -10.12 2.93
CA LYS A 53 -11.24 -8.73 3.12
C LYS A 53 -9.86 -8.39 2.57
N TRP A 54 -8.87 -9.24 2.83
CA TRP A 54 -7.48 -8.92 2.55
C TRP A 54 -7.02 -9.21 1.12
N VAL A 55 -7.58 -10.20 0.45
CA VAL A 55 -7.24 -10.48 -0.95
C VAL A 55 -7.54 -9.27 -1.84
N PRO A 56 -8.73 -8.65 -1.78
CA PRO A 56 -8.99 -7.43 -2.54
C PRO A 56 -8.08 -6.27 -2.12
N THR A 57 -7.77 -6.13 -0.83
CA THR A 57 -6.89 -5.08 -0.33
C THR A 57 -5.50 -5.19 -0.94
N ILE A 58 -4.93 -6.39 -0.96
CA ILE A 58 -3.62 -6.66 -1.58
C ILE A 58 -3.65 -6.30 -3.05
N ARG A 59 -4.67 -6.73 -3.78
CA ARG A 59 -4.81 -6.42 -5.22
C ARG A 59 -4.91 -4.92 -5.47
N ASN A 60 -5.63 -4.21 -4.62
CA ASN A 60 -5.77 -2.77 -4.75
C ASN A 60 -4.45 -2.03 -4.49
N ILE A 61 -3.66 -2.50 -3.52
CA ILE A 61 -2.33 -1.95 -3.25
C ILE A 61 -1.44 -2.16 -4.48
N GLU A 62 -1.43 -3.35 -5.03
CA GLU A 62 -0.62 -3.68 -6.21
C GLU A 62 -1.04 -2.86 -7.41
N LEU A 63 -2.34 -2.72 -7.64
CA LEU A 63 -2.88 -1.88 -8.71
C LEU A 63 -2.48 -0.42 -8.53
N ALA A 64 -2.56 0.09 -7.30
CA ALA A 64 -2.20 1.47 -7.01
C ALA A 64 -0.72 1.73 -7.30
N ILE A 65 0.17 0.80 -6.95
CA ILE A 65 1.60 0.94 -7.24
C ILE A 65 1.85 0.87 -8.76
N GLU A 66 1.21 -0.07 -9.46
CA GLU A 66 1.33 -0.17 -10.92
C GLU A 66 0.80 1.06 -11.64
N SER A 67 -0.11 1.80 -11.02
CA SER A 67 -0.72 2.99 -11.59
C SER A 67 0.10 4.27 -11.39
N ILE A 68 1.23 4.19 -10.69
CA ILE A 68 2.12 5.35 -10.50
C ILE A 68 2.65 5.78 -11.87
N LEU A 69 2.48 7.07 -12.20
CA LEU A 69 2.83 7.58 -13.51
C LEU A 69 4.34 7.71 -13.74
N ASP A 70 5.07 8.13 -12.70
CA ASP A 70 6.53 8.27 -12.81
C ASP A 70 7.18 6.88 -12.79
N PRO A 71 7.87 6.48 -13.87
CA PRO A 71 8.45 5.14 -13.95
C PRO A 71 9.49 4.86 -12.88
N GLU A 72 10.28 5.87 -12.50
CA GLU A 72 11.32 5.71 -11.50
C GLU A 72 10.71 5.49 -10.11
N ILE A 73 9.72 6.31 -9.75
CA ILE A 73 9.02 6.16 -8.48
C ILE A 73 8.31 4.80 -8.43
N LYS A 74 7.67 4.39 -9.52
CA LYS A 74 7.04 3.07 -9.62
C LYS A 74 8.05 1.96 -9.34
N GLN A 75 9.23 2.00 -9.95
CA GLN A 75 10.26 0.98 -9.74
C GLN A 75 10.73 0.95 -8.29
N ILE A 76 10.92 2.10 -7.69
CA ILE A 76 11.32 2.19 -6.28
C ILE A 76 10.25 1.58 -5.36
N MET A 77 8.99 1.92 -5.60
CA MET A 77 7.88 1.40 -4.80
C MET A 77 7.71 -0.11 -4.97
N LYS A 78 7.83 -0.62 -6.19
CA LYS A 78 7.77 -2.05 -6.45
C LYS A 78 8.91 -2.78 -5.74
N TYR A 79 10.13 -2.27 -5.85
CA TYR A 79 11.29 -2.86 -5.20
C TYR A 79 11.12 -2.90 -3.68
N ARG A 80 10.67 -1.79 -3.09
CA ARG A 80 10.51 -1.65 -1.64
C ARG A 80 9.38 -2.53 -1.08
N PHE A 81 8.21 -2.51 -1.72
CA PHE A 81 6.99 -3.06 -1.12
C PHE A 81 6.52 -4.35 -1.78
N ILE A 82 6.48 -4.42 -3.10
CA ILE A 82 6.04 -5.65 -3.79
C ILE A 82 7.11 -6.71 -3.66
N ASN A 83 8.37 -6.36 -3.91
CA ASN A 83 9.50 -7.30 -3.84
C ASN A 83 10.10 -7.40 -2.43
N ARG A 84 9.54 -6.68 -1.47
CA ARG A 84 9.85 -6.78 -0.04
C ARG A 84 11.31 -6.51 0.30
N ASN A 85 11.94 -5.56 -0.36
CA ASN A 85 13.31 -5.18 -0.05
C ASN A 85 13.31 -4.07 1.01
N PRO A 86 14.19 -4.11 2.01
CA PRO A 86 14.25 -3.08 3.03
C PRO A 86 14.80 -1.77 2.46
N ARG A 87 14.54 -0.66 3.14
CA ARG A 87 15.05 0.67 2.75
C ARG A 87 16.58 0.64 2.54
N LYS A 88 17.30 -0.08 3.37
CA LYS A 88 18.75 -0.23 3.29
C LYS A 88 19.19 -0.74 1.92
N ALA A 89 18.50 -1.77 1.40
CA ALA A 89 18.78 -2.32 0.08
C ALA A 89 18.45 -1.32 -1.03
N ALA A 90 17.35 -0.56 -0.87
CA ALA A 90 16.97 0.47 -1.83
C ALA A 90 18.00 1.60 -1.90
N VAL A 91 18.55 2.01 -0.76
CA VAL A 91 19.62 3.02 -0.71
C VAL A 91 20.85 2.57 -1.51
N ILE A 92 21.19 1.29 -1.42
CA ILE A 92 22.31 0.73 -2.17
C ILE A 92 21.98 0.69 -3.67
N LYS A 93 20.79 0.20 -4.03
CA LYS A 93 20.38 0.07 -5.44
C LYS A 93 20.30 1.42 -6.15
N TRP A 94 19.81 2.43 -5.48
CA TRP A 94 19.71 3.79 -6.01
C TRP A 94 20.77 4.71 -5.39
N SER A 95 22.01 4.25 -5.40
CA SER A 95 23.15 4.95 -4.77
C SER A 95 23.48 6.30 -5.40
N SER A 96 22.94 6.59 -6.59
CA SER A 96 23.06 7.91 -7.21
C SER A 96 22.22 8.98 -6.47
N PHE A 97 21.24 8.56 -5.66
CA PHE A 97 20.45 9.47 -4.85
C PHE A 97 21.00 9.52 -3.42
N THR A 98 20.79 10.67 -2.76
CA THR A 98 20.96 10.72 -1.31
C THR A 98 19.83 9.93 -0.65
N GLY A 99 20.04 9.50 0.59
CA GLY A 99 18.97 8.84 1.36
C GLY A 99 17.73 9.73 1.47
N ARG A 100 17.93 11.04 1.62
CA ARG A 100 16.84 12.02 1.70
C ARG A 100 16.06 12.10 0.38
N SER A 101 16.75 12.10 -0.76
CA SER A 101 16.10 12.12 -2.08
C SER A 101 15.29 10.83 -2.29
N LEU A 102 15.84 9.69 -1.91
CA LEU A 102 15.14 8.41 -2.01
C LEU A 102 13.87 8.42 -1.14
N ASP A 103 13.98 8.89 0.10
CA ASP A 103 12.84 8.98 1.01
C ASP A 103 11.74 9.89 0.46
N ARG A 104 12.13 10.99 -0.21
CA ARG A 104 11.17 11.90 -0.86
C ARG A 104 10.43 11.19 -2.00
N LYS A 105 11.15 10.41 -2.81
CA LYS A 105 10.52 9.65 -3.89
C LYS A 105 9.57 8.56 -3.36
N ILE A 106 9.93 7.92 -2.27
CA ILE A 106 9.05 6.97 -1.59
C ILE A 106 7.82 7.68 -1.03
N GLN A 107 7.99 8.88 -0.48
CA GLN A 107 6.88 9.69 0.00
C GLN A 107 5.93 10.06 -1.14
N GLU A 108 6.46 10.50 -2.28
CA GLU A 108 5.65 10.81 -3.46
C GLU A 108 4.90 9.57 -3.96
N GLY A 109 5.57 8.42 -3.98
CA GLY A 109 4.93 7.15 -4.33
C GLY A 109 3.81 6.77 -3.36
N THR A 110 4.03 6.97 -2.08
CA THR A 110 3.03 6.71 -1.04
C THR A 110 1.81 7.62 -1.21
N GLU A 111 2.03 8.89 -1.51
CA GLU A 111 0.96 9.85 -1.79
C GLU A 111 0.15 9.43 -3.02
N SER A 112 0.83 8.97 -4.06
CA SER A 112 0.17 8.47 -5.26
C SER A 112 -0.69 7.24 -4.97
N VAL A 113 -0.18 6.30 -4.18
CA VAL A 113 -0.94 5.11 -3.76
C VAL A 113 -2.17 5.54 -2.96
N ALA A 114 -2.01 6.45 -2.01
CA ALA A 114 -3.12 6.95 -1.20
C ALA A 114 -4.21 7.59 -2.08
N GLY A 115 -3.80 8.41 -3.04
CA GLY A 115 -4.74 9.04 -3.98
C GLY A 115 -5.50 8.02 -4.82
N THR A 116 -4.81 7.01 -5.33
CA THR A 116 -5.44 5.95 -6.14
C THR A 116 -6.42 5.13 -5.31
N LEU A 117 -6.05 4.74 -4.09
CA LEU A 117 -6.95 3.99 -3.22
C LEU A 117 -8.20 4.80 -2.88
N LYS A 118 -8.04 6.09 -2.65
CA LYS A 118 -9.16 6.99 -2.41
C LYS A 118 -10.09 7.08 -3.64
N LEU A 119 -9.50 7.17 -4.83
CA LEU A 119 -10.24 7.17 -6.09
C LEU A 119 -11.05 5.88 -6.26
N LEU A 120 -10.52 4.74 -5.81
CA LEU A 120 -11.19 3.45 -5.86
C LEU A 120 -12.27 3.30 -4.78
N GLY A 121 -12.50 4.32 -3.97
CA GLY A 121 -13.54 4.31 -2.94
C GLY A 121 -13.13 3.61 -1.65
N ILE A 122 -11.84 3.34 -1.47
CA ILE A 122 -11.36 2.69 -0.25
C ILE A 122 -11.23 3.73 0.85
N SER A 123 -11.95 3.52 1.96
CA SER A 123 -11.98 4.48 3.06
C SER A 123 -10.79 4.28 4.01
N THR A 124 -10.40 5.38 4.64
CA THR A 124 -9.38 5.36 5.69
C THR A 124 -9.80 4.47 6.86
N GLU A 125 -11.09 4.47 7.20
CA GLU A 125 -11.63 3.62 8.26
C GLU A 125 -11.47 2.13 7.95
N SER A 126 -11.72 1.73 6.72
CA SER A 126 -11.55 0.34 6.28
C SER A 126 -10.09 -0.10 6.40
N ILE A 127 -9.16 0.76 6.01
CA ILE A 127 -7.73 0.51 6.11
C ILE A 127 -7.31 0.43 7.58
N ALA A 128 -7.82 1.35 8.41
CA ALA A 128 -7.53 1.37 9.84
C ALA A 128 -7.98 0.08 10.52
N GLU A 129 -9.14 -0.47 10.14
CA GLU A 129 -9.60 -1.76 10.64
C GLU A 129 -8.65 -2.90 10.27
N THR A 130 -8.17 -2.91 9.03
CA THR A 130 -7.19 -3.89 8.56
C THR A 130 -5.90 -3.81 9.38
N LEU A 131 -5.41 -2.59 9.61
CA LEU A 131 -4.20 -2.37 10.42
C LEU A 131 -4.39 -2.82 11.86
N LYS A 132 -5.56 -2.61 12.41
CA LYS A 132 -5.90 -3.02 13.77
C LYS A 132 -5.84 -4.55 13.90
N LEU A 133 -6.39 -5.26 12.93
CA LEU A 133 -6.32 -6.72 12.90
C LEU A 133 -4.88 -7.21 12.78
N LEU A 134 -4.08 -6.58 11.93
CA LEU A 134 -2.67 -6.91 11.77
C LEU A 134 -1.86 -6.65 13.03
N GLY A 135 -2.23 -5.62 13.78
CA GLY A 135 -1.57 -5.29 15.03
C GLY A 135 -1.83 -6.28 16.15
N THR A 136 -2.90 -7.07 16.05
CA THR A 136 -3.25 -8.10 17.04
C THR A 136 -2.65 -9.47 16.71
N ILE A 137 -2.11 -9.59 15.53
CA ILE A 137 -1.46 -10.80 15.06
C ILE A 137 0.04 -10.73 15.28
#